data_1b3a339c4987be5a64d3145173bb06ec
#
_entry.id   1b3a339c4987be5a64d3145173bb06ec
#
_cell.length_a   1.000
_cell.length_b   1.000
_cell.length_c   1.000
_cell.angle_alpha   90.00
_cell.angle_beta   90.00
_cell.angle_gamma   90.00
#
_symmetry.space_group_name_H-M   'P 1'
#
loop_
_entity.id
_entity.type
_entity.pdbx_description
1 polymer ?
#
loop_
_entity_poly.entity_id
_entity_poly.type
_entity_poly.pdbx_seq_one_letter_code
_entity_poly.pdbx_strand_id
1 'polypeptide(L)'
;MTQTQITFNVSDYYEIKDIVGEGAYGIVCSAIYKPSQQKVAIKKIQPFERTMFCLRTLRELKLLKHFNHENVIGILDIQIPYNFESFNEVYLIQELMETDLHRVIRTQKLSDNHCQYFIYQTLRALKALHSADVLHRDLKPSNLLLNSNCDLKICDFGLARSIASTDDNFGFMTEYVATSRIEHLKLC
;
A
#
# COMPACT_ATOMS: atom_id res chain seq x y z
N MET A 1 -28.88 13.63 1.99
CA MET A 1 -27.66 12.95 2.48
C MET A 1 -26.52 13.92 2.17
N THR A 2 -25.98 14.60 3.15
CA THR A 2 -24.85 15.53 3.03
C THR A 2 -23.62 14.70 2.68
N GLN A 3 -23.12 14.84 1.45
CA GLN A 3 -21.80 14.32 1.10
C GLN A 3 -20.78 15.02 2.00
N THR A 4 -20.18 14.28 2.90
CA THR A 4 -19.05 14.76 3.70
C THR A 4 -17.92 15.07 2.72
N GLN A 5 -17.64 16.33 2.51
CA GLN A 5 -16.57 16.76 1.60
C GLN A 5 -15.23 16.33 2.20
N ILE A 6 -14.60 15.33 1.59
CA ILE A 6 -13.31 14.82 2.04
C ILE A 6 -12.25 15.86 1.67
N THR A 7 -11.60 16.43 2.69
CA THR A 7 -10.53 17.40 2.51
C THR A 7 -9.16 16.74 2.71
N PHE A 8 -8.19 17.14 1.90
CA PHE A 8 -6.79 16.76 2.02
C PHE A 8 -5.98 18.01 2.38
N ASN A 9 -5.45 18.05 3.60
CA ASN A 9 -4.65 19.16 4.12
C ASN A 9 -3.17 18.92 3.79
N VAL A 10 -2.83 19.01 2.52
CA VAL A 10 -1.45 18.84 2.01
C VAL A 10 -0.92 20.17 1.49
N SER A 11 0.39 20.25 1.28
CA SER A 11 1.04 21.43 0.71
C SER A 11 0.42 21.83 -0.64
N ASP A 12 0.40 23.12 -0.94
CA ASP A 12 -0.06 23.71 -2.20
C ASP A 12 0.73 23.24 -3.43
N TYR A 13 1.83 22.54 -3.22
CA TYR A 13 2.56 21.85 -4.31
C TYR A 13 1.79 20.68 -4.90
N TYR A 14 0.78 20.16 -4.21
CA TYR A 14 -0.04 19.04 -4.69
C TYR A 14 -1.40 19.53 -5.15
N GLU A 15 -1.73 19.28 -6.40
CA GLU A 15 -3.06 19.53 -6.97
C GLU A 15 -3.88 18.24 -6.88
N ILE A 16 -4.82 18.19 -5.95
CA ILE A 16 -5.71 17.04 -5.75
C ILE A 16 -6.63 16.90 -6.97
N LYS A 17 -6.82 15.66 -7.43
CA LYS A 17 -7.72 15.31 -8.55
C LYS A 17 -8.86 14.43 -8.03
N ASP A 18 -8.80 13.14 -8.25
CA ASP A 18 -9.90 12.22 -8.00
C ASP A 18 -9.64 11.32 -6.80
N ILE A 19 -10.69 10.93 -6.11
CA ILE A 19 -10.62 9.83 -5.13
C ILE A 19 -10.48 8.53 -5.93
N VAL A 20 -9.37 7.81 -5.71
CA VAL A 20 -9.05 6.57 -6.43
C VAL A 20 -9.25 5.32 -5.59
N GLY A 21 -9.33 5.47 -4.28
CA GLY A 21 -9.58 4.36 -3.37
C GLY A 21 -10.05 4.82 -1.99
N GLU A 22 -10.90 3.99 -1.38
CA GLU A 22 -11.36 4.14 -0.01
C GLU A 22 -11.28 2.79 0.67
N GLY A 23 -10.68 2.73 1.83
CA GLY A 23 -10.47 1.48 2.58
C GLY A 23 -10.53 1.70 4.08
N ALA A 24 -10.42 0.59 4.82
CA ALA A 24 -10.47 0.60 6.28
C ALA A 24 -9.37 1.45 6.96
N TYR A 25 -8.32 1.80 6.23
CA TYR A 25 -7.13 2.50 6.77
C TYR A 25 -6.98 3.92 6.25
N GLY A 26 -7.92 4.40 5.43
CA GLY A 26 -7.87 5.74 4.90
C GLY A 26 -8.38 5.85 3.47
N ILE A 27 -8.20 7.04 2.92
CA ILE A 27 -8.69 7.43 1.60
C ILE A 27 -7.49 7.77 0.74
N VAL A 28 -7.51 7.34 -0.52
CA VAL A 28 -6.46 7.62 -1.49
C VAL A 28 -7.02 8.51 -2.59
N CYS A 29 -6.33 9.59 -2.89
CA CYS A 29 -6.61 10.41 -4.06
C CYS A 29 -5.44 10.41 -5.05
N SER A 30 -5.74 10.64 -6.31
CA SER A 30 -4.76 11.03 -7.30
C SER A 30 -4.45 12.52 -7.19
N ALA A 31 -3.21 12.90 -7.44
CA ALA A 31 -2.80 14.30 -7.43
C ALA A 31 -1.66 14.52 -8.45
N ILE A 32 -1.40 15.79 -8.73
CA ILE A 32 -0.25 16.23 -9.53
C ILE A 32 0.70 17.00 -8.63
N TYR A 33 1.95 16.59 -8.56
CA TYR A 33 3.02 17.37 -7.95
C TYR A 33 3.45 18.48 -8.92
N LYS A 34 3.01 19.70 -8.65
CA LYS A 34 3.14 20.86 -9.57
C LYS A 34 4.56 21.13 -10.05
N PRO A 35 5.62 21.05 -9.21
CA PRO A 35 6.98 21.38 -9.65
C PRO A 35 7.51 20.49 -10.78
N SER A 36 7.21 19.18 -10.74
CA SER A 36 7.67 18.22 -11.76
C SER A 36 6.57 17.72 -12.69
N GLN A 37 5.31 18.13 -12.47
CA GLN A 37 4.13 17.61 -13.19
C GLN A 37 3.94 16.10 -13.05
N GLN A 38 4.54 15.49 -12.02
CA GLN A 38 4.44 14.07 -11.74
C GLN A 38 3.08 13.73 -11.15
N LYS A 39 2.46 12.66 -11.66
CA LYS A 39 1.26 12.07 -11.06
C LYS A 39 1.65 11.28 -9.81
N VAL A 40 0.95 11.51 -8.72
CA VAL A 40 1.16 10.86 -7.43
C VAL A 40 -0.15 10.37 -6.83
N ALA A 41 -0.05 9.39 -5.96
CA ALA A 41 -1.14 8.98 -5.08
C ALA A 41 -0.90 9.55 -3.68
N ILE A 42 -1.91 10.14 -3.07
CA ILE A 42 -1.86 10.65 -1.71
C ILE A 42 -2.82 9.82 -0.86
N LYS A 43 -2.25 9.05 0.07
CA LYS A 43 -2.99 8.24 1.04
C LYS A 43 -3.15 9.05 2.32
N LYS A 44 -4.37 9.48 2.62
CA LYS A 44 -4.77 10.10 3.89
C LYS A 44 -5.05 9.01 4.90
N ILE A 45 -4.33 9.01 6.01
CA ILE A 45 -4.41 8.02 7.09
C ILE A 45 -4.76 8.74 8.39
N GLN A 46 -5.71 8.20 9.17
CA GLN A 46 -6.05 8.65 10.51
C GLN A 46 -5.61 7.60 11.54
N PRO A 47 -4.32 7.59 11.92
CA PRO A 47 -3.73 6.47 12.64
C PRO A 47 -4.16 6.41 14.11
N PHE A 48 -4.61 7.52 14.69
CA PHE A 48 -4.83 7.64 16.14
C PHE A 48 -6.21 7.23 16.62
N GLU A 49 -7.15 6.96 15.72
CA GLU A 49 -8.49 6.49 16.09
C GLU A 49 -8.47 5.16 16.84
N ARG A 50 -7.50 4.28 16.53
CA ARG A 50 -7.30 2.97 17.16
C ARG A 50 -5.82 2.63 17.23
N THR A 51 -5.37 2.13 18.39
CA THR A 51 -3.98 1.71 18.62
C THR A 51 -3.44 0.76 17.53
N MET A 52 -4.27 -0.18 17.07
CA MET A 52 -3.87 -1.13 16.02
C MET A 52 -3.61 -0.45 14.67
N PHE A 53 -4.31 0.65 14.35
CA PHE A 53 -4.08 1.41 13.13
C PHE A 53 -2.77 2.20 13.22
N CYS A 54 -2.48 2.78 14.37
CA CYS A 54 -1.22 3.46 14.62
C CYS A 54 -0.02 2.51 14.42
N LEU A 55 -0.07 1.32 15.02
CA LEU A 55 0.99 0.32 14.88
C LEU A 55 1.18 -0.18 13.44
N ARG A 56 0.07 -0.35 12.70
CA ARG A 56 0.11 -0.74 11.28
C ARG A 56 0.71 0.37 10.42
N THR A 57 0.27 1.61 10.62
CA THR A 57 0.80 2.77 9.90
C THR A 57 2.29 2.95 10.17
N LEU A 58 2.69 2.90 11.43
CA LEU A 58 4.12 3.04 11.80
C LEU A 58 4.98 1.94 11.17
N ARG A 59 4.48 0.70 11.13
CA ARG A 59 5.17 -0.42 10.50
C ARG A 59 5.30 -0.22 9.00
N GLU A 60 4.21 0.14 8.32
CA GLU A 60 4.20 0.44 6.88
C GLU A 60 5.24 1.51 6.56
N LEU A 61 5.22 2.64 7.26
CA LEU A 61 6.16 3.74 7.06
C LEU A 61 7.62 3.32 7.31
N LYS A 62 7.89 2.59 8.40
CA LYS A 62 9.26 2.11 8.72
C LYS A 62 9.78 1.16 7.65
N LEU A 63 8.97 0.20 7.20
CA LEU A 63 9.38 -0.75 6.17
C LEU A 63 9.61 -0.06 4.84
N LEU A 64 8.64 0.72 4.35
CA LEU A 64 8.74 1.40 3.07
C LEU A 64 9.90 2.40 3.00
N LYS A 65 10.30 2.98 4.12
CA LYS A 65 11.48 3.85 4.20
C LYS A 65 12.80 3.11 3.89
N HIS A 66 12.86 1.81 4.20
CA HIS A 66 14.07 0.99 4.01
C HIS A 66 14.11 0.27 2.67
N PHE A 67 12.95 0.03 2.04
CA PHE A 67 12.89 -0.67 0.76
C PHE A 67 12.99 0.31 -0.40
N ASN A 68 13.96 0.05 -1.28
CA ASN A 68 14.07 0.67 -2.59
C ASN A 68 14.18 -0.44 -3.64
N HIS A 69 13.05 -0.84 -4.20
CA HIS A 69 12.96 -1.92 -5.18
C HIS A 69 11.88 -1.62 -6.21
N GLU A 70 12.14 -1.90 -7.48
CA GLU A 70 11.23 -1.58 -8.59
C GLU A 70 9.83 -2.21 -8.46
N ASN A 71 9.72 -3.36 -7.78
CA ASN A 71 8.44 -4.06 -7.58
C ASN A 71 7.89 -3.91 -6.15
N VAL A 72 8.34 -2.91 -5.40
CA VAL A 72 7.79 -2.51 -4.10
C VAL A 72 7.40 -1.04 -4.19
N ILE A 73 6.21 -0.69 -3.71
CA ILE A 73 5.76 0.71 -3.71
C ILE A 73 6.67 1.55 -2.83
N GLY A 74 7.15 2.66 -3.37
CA GLY A 74 8.04 3.58 -2.64
C GLY A 74 7.28 4.71 -1.96
N ILE A 75 7.93 5.36 -0.99
CA ILE A 75 7.49 6.64 -0.43
C ILE A 75 8.22 7.75 -1.18
N LEU A 76 7.46 8.67 -1.77
CA LEU A 76 8.01 9.87 -2.39
C LEU A 76 8.13 11.00 -1.37
N ASP A 77 7.12 11.15 -0.50
CA ASP A 77 7.07 12.17 0.54
C ASP A 77 6.09 11.77 1.65
N ILE A 78 6.22 12.39 2.82
CA ILE A 78 5.27 12.29 3.94
C ILE A 78 4.95 13.70 4.38
N GLN A 79 3.68 14.09 4.25
CA GLN A 79 3.21 15.36 4.73
C GLN A 79 2.66 15.22 6.16
N ILE A 80 3.17 16.03 7.06
CA ILE A 80 2.72 16.14 8.45
C ILE A 80 2.07 17.51 8.65
N PRO A 81 1.13 17.67 9.58
CA PRO A 81 0.51 18.97 9.86
C PRO A 81 1.51 19.96 10.44
N TYR A 82 1.22 21.25 10.25
CA TYR A 82 2.06 22.36 10.74
C TYR A 82 2.16 22.43 12.26
N ASN A 83 1.17 21.89 12.99
CA ASN A 83 1.12 21.92 14.44
C ASN A 83 0.98 20.50 14.99
N PHE A 84 1.85 20.15 15.94
CA PHE A 84 1.83 18.84 16.60
C PHE A 84 0.53 18.61 17.39
N GLU A 85 -0.06 19.65 18.00
CA GLU A 85 -1.31 19.54 18.75
C GLU A 85 -2.51 19.18 17.87
N SER A 86 -2.47 19.54 16.58
CA SER A 86 -3.50 19.19 15.58
C SER A 86 -3.16 17.94 14.77
N PHE A 87 -2.14 17.17 15.19
CA PHE A 87 -1.66 16.00 14.47
C PHE A 87 -2.62 14.80 14.60
N ASN A 88 -3.59 14.72 13.70
CA ASN A 88 -4.59 13.65 13.64
C ASN A 88 -4.48 12.82 12.36
N GLU A 89 -3.78 13.31 11.37
CA GLU A 89 -3.73 12.76 10.01
C GLU A 89 -2.29 12.69 9.50
N VAL A 90 -1.98 11.64 8.76
CA VAL A 90 -0.72 11.47 8.02
C VAL A 90 -1.06 11.36 6.54
N TYR A 91 -0.34 12.07 5.69
CA TYR A 91 -0.48 11.98 4.25
C TYR A 91 0.78 11.34 3.67
N LEU A 92 0.60 10.15 3.12
CA LEU A 92 1.67 9.39 2.49
C LEU A 92 1.59 9.60 0.98
N ILE A 93 2.65 10.18 0.40
CA ILE A 93 2.76 10.44 -1.02
C ILE A 93 3.56 9.31 -1.67
N GLN A 94 2.98 8.69 -2.68
CA GLN A 94 3.54 7.55 -3.41
C GLN A 94 3.36 7.78 -4.91
N GLU A 95 4.04 6.98 -5.74
CA GLU A 95 3.75 6.99 -7.18
C GLU A 95 2.30 6.54 -7.44
N LEU A 96 1.67 7.14 -8.44
CA LEU A 96 0.32 6.74 -8.83
C LEU A 96 0.39 5.50 -9.71
N MET A 97 -0.26 4.43 -9.23
CA MET A 97 -0.52 3.22 -10.01
C MET A 97 -1.98 3.24 -10.45
N GLU A 98 -2.24 2.89 -11.73
CA GLU A 98 -3.57 3.08 -12.31
C GLU A 98 -4.63 2.09 -11.80
N THR A 99 -4.18 0.89 -11.38
CA THR A 99 -5.10 -0.19 -10.98
C THR A 99 -4.42 -1.19 -10.05
N ASP A 100 -5.14 -2.24 -9.69
CA ASP A 100 -4.63 -3.41 -8.98
C ASP A 100 -4.95 -4.70 -9.74
N LEU A 101 -4.22 -5.76 -9.44
CA LEU A 101 -4.36 -7.05 -10.13
C LEU A 101 -5.75 -7.68 -9.89
N HIS A 102 -6.39 -7.45 -8.73
CA HIS A 102 -7.74 -7.96 -8.48
C HIS A 102 -8.75 -7.37 -9.47
N ARG A 103 -8.66 -6.06 -9.72
CA ARG A 103 -9.51 -5.38 -10.68
C ARG A 103 -9.23 -5.86 -12.10
N VAL A 104 -7.96 -6.00 -12.47
CA VAL A 104 -7.55 -6.50 -13.80
C VAL A 104 -8.09 -7.91 -14.08
N ILE A 105 -7.94 -8.86 -13.14
CA ILE A 105 -8.47 -10.23 -13.28
C ILE A 105 -9.99 -10.24 -13.52
N ARG A 106 -10.72 -9.31 -12.91
CA ARG A 106 -12.19 -9.24 -13.04
C ARG A 106 -12.68 -8.54 -14.28
N THR A 107 -11.90 -7.65 -14.86
CA THR A 107 -12.34 -6.77 -15.95
C THR A 107 -11.69 -7.09 -17.30
N GLN A 108 -10.62 -7.86 -17.30
CA GLN A 108 -9.83 -8.14 -18.50
C GLN A 108 -9.50 -9.63 -18.60
N LYS A 109 -9.38 -10.10 -19.85
CA LYS A 109 -8.87 -11.44 -20.12
C LYS A 109 -7.34 -11.39 -20.17
N LEU A 110 -6.69 -11.96 -19.19
CA LEU A 110 -5.24 -12.07 -19.15
C LEU A 110 -4.74 -13.20 -20.04
N SER A 111 -3.66 -12.97 -20.78
CA SER A 111 -2.92 -14.03 -21.46
C SER A 111 -1.93 -14.70 -20.48
N ASP A 112 -1.47 -15.91 -20.84
CA ASP A 112 -0.46 -16.61 -20.05
C ASP A 112 0.83 -15.79 -19.88
N ASN A 113 1.22 -15.01 -20.91
CA ASN A 113 2.37 -14.13 -20.84
C ASN A 113 2.19 -13.03 -19.78
N HIS A 114 0.99 -12.43 -19.68
CA HIS A 114 0.71 -11.46 -18.62
C HIS A 114 0.78 -12.11 -17.24
N CYS A 115 0.21 -13.29 -17.07
CA CYS A 115 0.25 -14.02 -15.80
C CYS A 115 1.69 -14.35 -15.40
N GLN A 116 2.50 -14.85 -16.31
CA GLN A 116 3.92 -15.14 -16.07
C GLN A 116 4.69 -13.89 -15.68
N TYR A 117 4.45 -12.77 -16.36
CA TYR A 117 5.14 -11.51 -16.08
C TYR A 117 4.77 -10.93 -14.72
N PHE A 118 3.50 -10.97 -14.32
CA PHE A 118 3.05 -10.53 -12.99
C PHE A 118 3.60 -11.42 -11.88
N ILE A 119 3.60 -12.74 -12.07
CA ILE A 119 4.19 -13.69 -11.13
C ILE A 119 5.70 -13.44 -10.98
N TYR A 120 6.40 -13.26 -12.10
CA TYR A 120 7.84 -12.96 -12.09
C TYR A 120 8.16 -11.71 -11.28
N GLN A 121 7.45 -10.62 -11.52
CA GLN A 121 7.64 -9.35 -10.78
C GLN A 121 7.32 -9.51 -9.29
N THR A 122 6.23 -10.24 -8.97
CA THR A 122 5.85 -10.56 -7.59
C THR A 122 6.96 -11.35 -6.88
N LEU A 123 7.51 -12.36 -7.52
CA LEU A 123 8.61 -13.17 -6.96
C LEU A 123 9.89 -12.36 -6.78
N ARG A 124 10.19 -11.41 -7.67
CA ARG A 124 11.32 -10.47 -7.49
C ARG A 124 11.15 -9.61 -6.22
N ALA A 125 9.95 -9.05 -6.03
CA ALA A 125 9.65 -8.28 -4.81
C ALA A 125 9.75 -9.16 -3.56
N LEU A 126 9.16 -10.36 -3.57
CA LEU A 126 9.24 -11.30 -2.45
C LEU A 126 10.68 -11.71 -2.13
N LYS A 127 11.50 -11.93 -3.16
CA LYS A 127 12.93 -12.20 -2.96
C LYS A 127 13.63 -11.06 -2.22
N ALA A 128 13.35 -9.80 -2.60
CA ALA A 128 13.91 -8.64 -1.92
C ALA A 128 13.44 -8.53 -0.46
N LEU A 129 12.13 -8.73 -0.22
CA LEU A 129 11.56 -8.71 1.14
C LEU A 129 12.16 -9.83 2.02
N HIS A 130 12.20 -11.06 1.54
CA HIS A 130 12.71 -12.20 2.29
C HIS A 130 14.22 -12.12 2.53
N SER A 131 14.99 -11.51 1.61
CA SER A 131 16.42 -11.24 1.81
C SER A 131 16.69 -10.22 2.92
N ALA A 132 15.68 -9.44 3.30
CA ALA A 132 15.71 -8.51 4.43
C ALA A 132 14.96 -9.07 5.66
N ASP A 133 14.71 -10.38 5.70
CA ASP A 133 13.95 -11.05 6.76
C ASP A 133 12.55 -10.47 7.00
N VAL A 134 11.88 -9.99 5.94
CA VAL A 134 10.54 -9.41 6.03
C VAL A 134 9.51 -10.32 5.33
N LEU A 135 8.46 -10.69 6.06
CA LEU A 135 7.27 -11.36 5.55
C LEU A 135 6.15 -10.35 5.37
N HIS A 136 5.54 -10.29 4.17
CA HIS A 136 4.44 -9.38 3.85
C HIS A 136 3.14 -9.72 4.61
N ARG A 137 2.77 -10.99 4.66
CA ARG A 137 1.65 -11.58 5.40
C ARG A 137 0.22 -11.15 4.96
N ASP A 138 0.09 -10.31 3.96
CA ASP A 138 -1.20 -9.94 3.35
C ASP A 138 -1.10 -9.88 1.81
N LEU A 139 -0.35 -10.82 1.22
CA LEU A 139 -0.22 -10.88 -0.23
C LEU A 139 -1.53 -11.36 -0.84
N LYS A 140 -2.14 -10.51 -1.65
CA LYS A 140 -3.39 -10.77 -2.38
C LYS A 140 -3.44 -9.89 -3.63
N PRO A 141 -4.25 -10.23 -4.65
CA PRO A 141 -4.29 -9.46 -5.89
C PRO A 141 -4.58 -7.97 -5.72
N SER A 142 -5.39 -7.58 -4.72
CA SER A 142 -5.66 -6.16 -4.44
C SER A 142 -4.48 -5.39 -3.83
N ASN A 143 -3.44 -6.08 -3.35
CA ASN A 143 -2.19 -5.48 -2.86
C ASN A 143 -1.05 -5.56 -3.89
N LEU A 144 -1.37 -5.92 -5.14
CA LEU A 144 -0.48 -5.92 -6.29
C LEU A 144 -0.95 -4.82 -7.26
N LEU A 145 -0.32 -3.67 -7.15
CA LEU A 145 -0.65 -2.50 -7.97
C LEU A 145 0.00 -2.62 -9.35
N LEU A 146 -0.70 -2.11 -10.35
CA LEU A 146 -0.29 -2.17 -11.75
C LEU A 146 -0.40 -0.79 -12.42
N ASN A 147 0.53 -0.52 -13.33
CA ASN A 147 0.45 0.60 -14.25
C ASN A 147 0.09 0.13 -15.68
N SER A 148 -0.08 1.09 -16.59
CA SER A 148 -0.39 0.84 -18.00
C SER A 148 0.70 0.07 -18.77
N ASN A 149 1.94 0.06 -18.26
CA ASN A 149 3.06 -0.68 -18.84
C ASN A 149 3.17 -2.11 -18.31
N CYS A 150 2.20 -2.57 -17.50
CA CYS A 150 2.24 -3.85 -16.79
C CYS A 150 3.35 -3.95 -15.74
N ASP A 151 3.91 -2.84 -15.27
CA ASP A 151 4.79 -2.87 -14.11
C ASP A 151 3.99 -3.10 -12.84
N LEU A 152 4.48 -4.01 -12.00
CA LEU A 152 3.82 -4.45 -10.78
C LEU A 152 4.58 -3.98 -9.54
N LYS A 153 3.84 -3.48 -8.55
CA LYS A 153 4.40 -3.12 -7.24
C LYS A 153 3.54 -3.68 -6.10
N ILE A 154 4.21 -4.31 -5.13
CA ILE A 154 3.56 -4.75 -3.89
C ILE A 154 3.35 -3.55 -2.99
N CYS A 155 2.16 -3.45 -2.39
CA CYS A 155 1.77 -2.40 -1.44
C CYS A 155 1.15 -2.99 -0.16
N ASP A 156 0.84 -2.13 0.82
CA ASP A 156 0.19 -2.45 2.10
C ASP A 156 1.01 -3.36 3.02
N PHE A 157 2.02 -2.79 3.63
CA PHE A 157 2.90 -3.47 4.60
C PHE A 157 2.39 -3.43 6.05
N GLY A 158 1.15 -3.03 6.29
CA GLY A 158 0.56 -2.91 7.62
C GLY A 158 0.58 -4.20 8.45
N LEU A 159 0.54 -5.36 7.81
CA LEU A 159 0.60 -6.68 8.46
C LEU A 159 1.99 -7.34 8.40
N ALA A 160 2.96 -6.72 7.77
CA ALA A 160 4.30 -7.29 7.62
C ALA A 160 5.00 -7.53 8.99
N ARG A 161 5.93 -8.49 9.04
CA ARG A 161 6.74 -8.83 10.21
C ARG A 161 8.16 -9.20 9.79
N SER A 162 9.12 -8.96 10.71
CA SER A 162 10.46 -9.54 10.57
C SER A 162 10.47 -10.98 11.06
N ILE A 163 11.21 -11.85 10.36
CA ILE A 163 11.43 -13.24 10.76
C ILE A 163 12.32 -13.29 12.01
N ALA A 164 13.27 -12.34 12.15
CA ALA A 164 14.22 -12.28 13.24
C ALA A 164 13.64 -11.74 14.57
N SER A 165 12.44 -11.19 14.57
CA SER A 165 11.83 -10.67 15.79
C SER A 165 11.26 -11.82 16.63
N THR A 166 12.02 -12.26 17.62
CA THR A 166 11.62 -13.21 18.68
C THR A 166 10.75 -12.57 19.76
N ASP A 167 10.05 -11.48 19.45
CA ASP A 167 9.10 -10.89 20.39
C ASP A 167 7.83 -11.73 20.45
N ASP A 168 7.94 -12.83 21.22
CA ASP A 168 6.88 -13.80 21.54
C ASP A 168 5.66 -13.19 22.27
N ASN A 169 5.67 -11.88 22.56
CA ASN A 169 4.57 -11.19 23.25
C ASN A 169 3.37 -10.85 22.37
N PHE A 170 3.38 -11.21 21.08
CA PHE A 170 2.23 -11.06 20.17
C PHE A 170 1.76 -12.39 19.55
N GLY A 171 2.04 -13.52 20.21
CA GLY A 171 1.83 -14.87 19.72
C GLY A 171 0.39 -15.30 19.39
N PHE A 172 -0.64 -14.52 19.67
CA PHE A 172 -2.03 -14.95 19.51
C PHE A 172 -2.72 -14.57 18.19
N MET A 173 -2.02 -13.90 17.24
CA MET A 173 -2.63 -13.53 15.96
C MET A 173 -2.03 -14.20 14.72
N THR A 174 -1.08 -15.12 14.88
CA THR A 174 -0.29 -15.65 13.75
C THR A 174 -1.02 -16.74 12.98
N GLU A 175 -1.84 -17.52 13.64
CA GLU A 175 -2.42 -18.75 13.05
C GLU A 175 -3.68 -18.50 12.21
N TYR A 176 -4.45 -17.46 12.53
CA TYR A 176 -5.75 -17.23 11.89
C TYR A 176 -5.70 -16.48 10.54
N VAL A 177 -4.62 -15.73 10.27
CA VAL A 177 -4.52 -14.88 9.07
C VAL A 177 -4.01 -15.63 7.85
N ALA A 178 -3.15 -16.63 8.02
CA ALA A 178 -2.55 -17.36 6.90
C ALA A 178 -3.48 -18.43 6.30
N THR A 179 -4.31 -19.07 7.13
CA THR A 179 -5.09 -20.27 6.72
C THR A 179 -6.34 -19.92 5.91
N SER A 180 -6.97 -18.77 6.15
CA SER A 180 -8.23 -18.42 5.48
C SER A 180 -8.08 -17.81 4.09
N ARG A 181 -6.86 -17.48 3.64
CA ARG A 181 -6.62 -16.77 2.38
C ARG A 181 -5.96 -17.59 1.26
N ILE A 182 -5.41 -18.75 1.59
CA ILE A 182 -4.84 -19.67 0.58
C ILE A 182 -5.94 -20.41 -0.21
N GLU A 183 -7.15 -20.52 0.36
CA GLU A 183 -8.26 -21.20 -0.32
C GLU A 183 -8.79 -20.47 -1.56
N HIS A 184 -8.54 -19.16 -1.70
CA HIS A 184 -8.94 -18.40 -2.88
C HIS A 184 -7.93 -18.43 -4.04
N LEU A 185 -6.75 -19.03 -3.88
CA LEU A 185 -5.76 -19.20 -4.94
C LEU A 185 -5.93 -20.53 -5.74
N LYS A 186 -6.96 -21.31 -5.45
CA LYS A 186 -7.25 -22.58 -6.14
C LYS A 186 -8.18 -22.43 -7.34
N LEU A 187 -8.09 -21.33 -8.09
CA LEU A 187 -8.84 -21.19 -9.33
C LEU A 187 -7.98 -20.45 -10.39
N CYS A 188 -7.14 -21.21 -11.02
CA CYS A 188 -6.77 -21.11 -12.44
C CYS A 188 -6.35 -22.50 -12.93
#